data_3d527374d4ded0105d5dbdc746c6249f
#
_entry.id   3d527374d4ded0105d5dbdc746c6249f
#
_cell.length_a   1.000
_cell.length_b   1.000
_cell.length_c   1.000
_cell.angle_alpha   90.00
_cell.angle_beta   90.00
_cell.angle_gamma   90.00
#
_symmetry.space_group_name_H-M   'P 1'
#
loop_
_entity.id
_entity.type
_entity.pdbx_description
1 polymer ?
#
loop_
_entity_poly.entity_id
_entity_poly.type
_entity_poly.pdbx_seq_one_letter_code
_entity_poly.pdbx_strand_id
1 'polypeptide(L)'
;MRLRNLDQKIKGLLKQGLGPKELAWSISLGIVIGVFPIYGTKTLILAFLAFRFKLNLPVMIAVSYSITPLLFLLLIPFVRAGEFIFGFENFPLDLESIQAAFSDGILEGFSLFSGRLLLAVGAWTLVAIPVTLGLYILLFHLFKGLKNNR
;
A
#
# COMPACT_ATOMS: atom_id res chain seq x y z
N MET A 1 -9.58 15.66 -20.02
CA MET A 1 -8.54 15.01 -20.85
C MET A 1 -7.86 13.80 -20.17
N ARG A 2 -7.53 13.83 -18.87
CA ARG A 2 -6.89 12.69 -18.14
C ARG A 2 -7.76 11.43 -18.03
N LEU A 3 -9.07 11.56 -17.79
CA LEU A 3 -9.97 10.40 -17.58
C LEU A 3 -10.13 9.54 -18.84
N ARG A 4 -10.18 10.17 -20.02
CA ARG A 4 -10.30 9.47 -21.32
C ARG A 4 -9.06 8.63 -21.64
N ASN A 5 -7.89 9.08 -21.23
CA ASN A 5 -6.64 8.33 -21.40
C ASN A 5 -6.53 7.13 -20.44
N LEU A 6 -7.08 7.24 -19.21
CA LEU A 6 -7.17 6.13 -18.28
C LEU A 6 -8.12 5.04 -18.77
N ASP A 7 -9.30 5.43 -19.26
CA ASP A 7 -10.27 4.49 -19.84
C ASP A 7 -9.66 3.73 -21.03
N GLN A 8 -8.93 4.41 -21.92
CA GLN A 8 -8.24 3.78 -23.04
C GLN A 8 -7.13 2.81 -22.59
N LYS A 9 -6.35 3.15 -21.55
CA LYS A 9 -5.33 2.27 -20.99
C LYS A 9 -5.94 1.02 -20.34
N ILE A 10 -6.99 1.18 -19.55
CA ILE A 10 -7.72 0.06 -18.94
C ILE A 10 -8.30 -0.84 -20.03
N LYS A 11 -8.94 -0.28 -21.03
CA LYS A 11 -9.45 -1.02 -22.19
C LYS A 11 -8.32 -1.73 -22.96
N GLY A 12 -7.15 -1.10 -23.07
CA GLY A 12 -5.96 -1.71 -23.66
C GLY A 12 -5.48 -2.96 -22.89
N LEU A 13 -5.42 -2.87 -21.56
CA LEU A 13 -5.03 -3.99 -20.69
C LEU A 13 -6.04 -5.14 -20.77
N LEU A 14 -7.33 -4.82 -20.78
CA LEU A 14 -8.39 -5.84 -20.96
C LEU A 14 -8.36 -6.48 -22.36
N LYS A 15 -7.88 -5.79 -23.39
CA LYS A 15 -7.66 -6.33 -24.75
C LYS A 15 -6.46 -7.26 -24.82
N GLN A 16 -5.46 -7.06 -23.98
CA GLN A 16 -4.26 -7.91 -23.89
C GLN A 16 -4.50 -9.23 -23.13
N GLY A 17 -5.76 -9.59 -22.85
CA GLY A 17 -6.11 -10.87 -22.23
C GLY A 17 -6.19 -10.84 -20.69
N LEU A 18 -6.01 -9.68 -20.05
CA LEU A 18 -6.24 -9.55 -18.61
C LEU A 18 -7.73 -9.57 -18.29
N GLY A 19 -8.14 -10.50 -17.44
CA GLY A 19 -9.51 -10.55 -16.95
C GLY A 19 -9.85 -9.36 -16.03
N PRO A 20 -11.12 -8.92 -15.97
CA PRO A 20 -11.56 -7.88 -15.03
C PRO A 20 -11.20 -8.21 -13.58
N LYS A 21 -11.25 -9.48 -13.21
CA LYS A 21 -10.88 -9.99 -11.88
C LYS A 21 -9.40 -9.80 -11.58
N GLU A 22 -8.53 -10.21 -12.49
CA GLU A 22 -7.08 -10.10 -12.34
C GLU A 22 -6.62 -8.66 -12.29
N LEU A 23 -7.22 -7.81 -13.12
CA LEU A 23 -6.92 -6.37 -13.15
C LEU A 23 -7.38 -5.69 -11.85
N ALA A 24 -8.58 -6.02 -11.36
CA ALA A 24 -9.10 -5.48 -10.09
C ALA A 24 -8.19 -5.87 -8.91
N TRP A 25 -7.76 -7.12 -8.81
CA TRP A 25 -6.83 -7.56 -7.78
C TRP A 25 -5.46 -6.88 -7.89
N SER A 26 -4.92 -6.80 -9.10
CA SER A 26 -3.61 -6.16 -9.34
C SER A 26 -3.60 -4.70 -8.90
N ILE A 27 -4.65 -3.95 -9.23
CA ILE A 27 -4.74 -2.53 -8.85
C ILE A 27 -5.00 -2.39 -7.36
N SER A 28 -5.93 -3.15 -6.78
CA SER A 28 -6.25 -3.06 -5.34
C SER A 28 -5.04 -3.36 -4.46
N LEU A 29 -4.31 -4.45 -4.76
CA LEU A 29 -3.09 -4.79 -4.04
C LEU A 29 -1.98 -3.78 -4.30
N GLY A 30 -1.85 -3.26 -5.53
CA GLY A 30 -0.90 -2.19 -5.85
C GLY A 30 -1.13 -0.93 -5.01
N ILE A 31 -2.39 -0.52 -4.81
CA ILE A 31 -2.75 0.63 -3.96
C ILE A 31 -2.39 0.36 -2.50
N VAL A 32 -2.86 -0.75 -1.95
CA VAL A 32 -2.71 -1.05 -0.52
C VAL A 32 -1.26 -1.31 -0.15
N ILE A 33 -0.50 -2.08 -0.95
CA ILE A 33 0.93 -2.29 -0.73
C ILE A 33 1.73 -1.01 -1.01
N GLY A 34 1.23 -0.10 -1.87
CA GLY A 34 1.85 1.19 -2.15
C GLY A 34 2.04 2.06 -0.90
N VAL A 35 1.14 1.94 0.08
CA VAL A 35 1.20 2.62 1.39
C VAL A 35 1.73 1.74 2.52
N PHE A 36 2.41 0.63 2.21
CA PHE A 36 3.03 -0.23 3.21
C PHE A 36 4.13 0.53 3.98
N PRO A 37 4.14 0.50 5.33
CA PRO A 37 4.99 1.38 6.14
C PRO A 37 6.50 1.15 6.00
N ILE A 38 6.94 -0.01 5.51
CA ILE A 38 8.36 -0.29 5.34
C ILE A 38 8.77 -0.06 3.88
N TYR A 39 9.48 1.05 3.65
CA TYR A 39 10.00 1.39 2.34
C TYR A 39 11.06 0.36 1.88
N GLY A 40 11.04 0.02 0.60
CA GLY A 40 12.00 -0.92 -0.02
C GLY A 40 11.52 -2.38 -0.09
N THR A 41 10.70 -2.86 0.85
CA THR A 41 10.22 -4.25 0.85
C THR A 41 9.00 -4.47 -0.03
N LYS A 42 8.26 -3.42 -0.36
CA LYS A 42 6.99 -3.50 -1.11
C LYS A 42 7.11 -4.19 -2.46
N THR A 43 8.22 -4.01 -3.18
CA THR A 43 8.43 -4.66 -4.48
C THR A 43 8.54 -6.17 -4.35
N LEU A 44 9.20 -6.67 -3.31
CA LEU A 44 9.28 -8.10 -3.02
C LEU A 44 7.90 -8.67 -2.67
N ILE A 45 7.13 -7.95 -1.84
CA ILE A 45 5.77 -8.35 -1.48
C ILE A 45 4.87 -8.41 -2.73
N LEU A 46 4.93 -7.39 -3.59
CA LEU A 46 4.18 -7.35 -4.85
C LEU A 46 4.58 -8.50 -5.78
N ALA A 47 5.87 -8.78 -5.93
CA ALA A 47 6.37 -9.88 -6.75
C ALA A 47 5.87 -11.23 -6.22
N PHE A 48 5.97 -11.46 -4.91
CA PHE A 48 5.46 -12.67 -4.27
C PHE A 48 3.95 -12.85 -4.51
N LEU A 49 3.15 -11.80 -4.28
CA LEU A 49 1.69 -11.85 -4.47
C LEU A 49 1.32 -12.05 -5.95
N ALA A 50 2.02 -11.36 -6.86
CA ALA A 50 1.80 -11.50 -8.30
C ALA A 50 2.05 -12.95 -8.75
N PHE A 51 3.14 -13.54 -8.28
CA PHE A 51 3.50 -14.92 -8.60
C PHE A 51 2.50 -15.92 -7.99
N ARG A 52 2.16 -15.73 -6.71
CA ARG A 52 1.26 -16.64 -5.97
C ARG A 52 -0.17 -16.64 -6.51
N PHE A 53 -0.68 -15.49 -6.93
CA PHE A 53 -2.06 -15.30 -7.38
C PHE A 53 -2.20 -15.10 -8.89
N LYS A 54 -1.10 -15.23 -9.66
CA LYS A 54 -1.05 -15.04 -11.12
C LYS A 54 -1.60 -13.68 -11.55
N LEU A 55 -1.18 -12.61 -10.85
CA LEU A 55 -1.58 -11.24 -11.09
C LEU A 55 -0.59 -10.51 -11.99
N ASN A 56 -0.98 -9.34 -12.49
CA ASN A 56 -0.14 -8.54 -13.36
C ASN A 56 0.85 -7.68 -12.55
N LEU A 57 2.09 -8.18 -12.38
CA LEU A 57 3.14 -7.49 -11.64
C LEU A 57 3.46 -6.08 -12.17
N PRO A 58 3.61 -5.83 -13.47
CA PRO A 58 3.81 -4.48 -14.01
C PRO A 58 2.73 -3.49 -13.60
N VAL A 59 1.46 -3.89 -13.62
CA VAL A 59 0.34 -3.04 -13.17
C VAL A 59 0.44 -2.78 -11.67
N MET A 60 0.72 -3.81 -10.87
CA MET A 60 0.87 -3.68 -9.41
C MET A 60 1.99 -2.71 -9.05
N ILE A 61 3.15 -2.83 -9.70
CA ILE A 61 4.30 -1.95 -9.49
C ILE A 61 3.96 -0.52 -9.89
N ALA A 62 3.41 -0.29 -11.08
CA ALA A 62 3.07 1.05 -11.56
C ALA A 62 2.11 1.76 -10.63
N VAL A 63 1.07 1.08 -10.17
CA VAL A 63 0.09 1.61 -9.21
C VAL A 63 0.75 1.89 -7.86
N SER A 64 1.51 0.94 -7.31
CA SER A 64 2.18 1.08 -6.02
C SER A 64 3.12 2.29 -5.97
N TYR A 65 3.93 2.49 -6.99
CA TYR A 65 4.84 3.64 -7.06
C TYR A 65 4.10 4.97 -7.25
N SER A 66 2.98 4.97 -7.97
CA SER A 66 2.13 6.17 -8.09
C SER A 66 1.50 6.60 -6.76
N ILE A 67 1.22 5.65 -5.87
CA ILE A 67 0.64 5.88 -4.53
C ILE A 67 1.71 6.16 -3.46
N THR A 68 2.99 5.89 -3.74
CA THR A 68 4.07 6.05 -2.75
C THR A 68 4.12 7.43 -2.04
N PRO A 69 3.85 8.57 -2.68
CA PRO A 69 3.81 9.85 -1.96
C PRO A 69 2.81 9.87 -0.81
N LEU A 70 1.70 9.14 -0.93
CA LEU A 70 0.69 9.02 0.13
C LEU A 70 1.23 8.24 1.34
N LEU A 71 2.19 7.34 1.17
CA LEU A 71 2.85 6.65 2.28
C LEU A 71 3.42 7.63 3.30
N PHE A 72 4.11 8.68 2.85
CA PHE A 72 4.71 9.67 3.76
C PHE A 72 3.67 10.45 4.57
N LEU A 73 2.49 10.68 3.99
CA LEU A 73 1.37 11.30 4.70
C LEU A 73 0.70 10.35 5.70
N LEU A 74 0.66 9.05 5.39
CA LEU A 74 -0.01 8.05 6.20
C LEU A 74 0.90 7.39 7.25
N LEU A 75 2.23 7.56 7.15
CA LEU A 75 3.17 6.93 8.06
C LEU A 75 2.91 7.32 9.52
N ILE A 76 2.81 8.62 9.80
CA ILE A 76 2.51 9.12 11.16
C ILE A 76 1.15 8.63 11.67
N PRO A 77 0.05 8.77 10.92
CA PRO A 77 -1.24 8.16 11.29
C PRO A 77 -1.16 6.66 11.60
N PHE A 78 -0.42 5.87 10.82
CA PHE A 78 -0.26 4.44 11.11
C PHE A 78 0.55 4.17 12.38
N VAL A 79 1.61 4.94 12.66
CA VAL A 79 2.35 4.84 13.93
C VAL A 79 1.40 5.15 15.09
N ARG A 80 0.67 6.27 15.02
CA ARG A 80 -0.28 6.67 16.08
C ARG A 80 -1.41 5.66 16.29
N ALA A 81 -1.97 5.13 15.19
CA ALA A 81 -2.97 4.07 15.26
C ALA A 81 -2.39 2.80 15.90
N GLY A 82 -1.16 2.43 15.55
CA GLY A 82 -0.47 1.29 16.15
C GLY A 82 -0.23 1.49 17.65
N GLU A 83 0.29 2.65 18.05
CA GLU A 83 0.48 2.99 19.48
C GLU A 83 -0.83 2.87 20.26
N PHE A 84 -1.92 3.43 19.73
CA PHE A 84 -3.25 3.37 20.34
C PHE A 84 -3.80 1.94 20.43
N ILE A 85 -3.75 1.17 19.33
CA ILE A 85 -4.32 -0.20 19.27
C ILE A 85 -3.56 -1.16 20.20
N PHE A 86 -2.23 -1.05 20.26
CA PHE A 86 -1.39 -1.93 21.04
C PHE A 86 -1.08 -1.41 22.45
N GLY A 87 -1.63 -0.26 22.85
CA GLY A 87 -1.51 0.28 24.22
C GLY A 87 -0.12 0.85 24.53
N PHE A 88 0.61 1.33 23.53
CA PHE A 88 1.89 1.99 23.72
C PHE A 88 1.72 3.50 23.92
N GLU A 89 2.60 4.09 24.74
CA GLU A 89 2.64 5.54 24.89
C GLU A 89 3.05 6.22 23.58
N ASN A 90 2.46 7.39 23.34
CA ASN A 90 2.77 8.20 22.17
C ASN A 90 4.23 8.67 22.22
N PHE A 91 5.03 8.21 21.27
CA PHE A 91 6.38 8.71 21.11
C PHE A 91 6.36 10.09 20.44
N PRO A 92 7.01 11.11 21.03
CA PRO A 92 7.11 12.41 20.39
C PRO A 92 7.95 12.30 19.10
N LEU A 93 7.33 12.68 17.97
CA LEU A 93 7.95 12.62 16.63
C LEU A 93 8.49 13.99 16.21
N ASP A 94 8.87 14.82 17.17
CA ASP A 94 9.58 16.08 16.94
C ASP A 94 11.09 15.84 16.73
N LEU A 95 11.74 16.81 16.11
CA LEU A 95 13.16 16.70 15.76
C LEU A 95 14.06 16.51 16.99
N GLU A 96 13.73 17.16 18.11
CA GLU A 96 14.49 17.09 19.34
C GLU A 96 14.45 15.70 19.97
N SER A 97 13.26 15.10 20.05
CA SER A 97 13.07 13.73 20.54
C SER A 97 13.73 12.69 19.63
N ILE A 98 13.71 12.91 18.32
CA ILE A 98 14.41 12.06 17.37
C ILE A 98 15.92 12.15 17.58
N GLN A 99 16.48 13.37 17.71
CA GLN A 99 17.90 13.55 17.98
C GLN A 99 18.31 12.95 19.33
N ALA A 100 17.49 13.11 20.36
CA ALA A 100 17.73 12.52 21.68
C ALA A 100 17.77 10.99 21.60
N ALA A 101 16.86 10.36 20.86
CA ALA A 101 16.82 8.90 20.68
C ALA A 101 18.11 8.36 20.03
N PHE A 102 18.79 9.15 19.20
CA PHE A 102 20.07 8.78 18.58
C PHE A 102 21.29 9.24 19.38
N SER A 103 21.13 10.09 20.40
CA SER A 103 22.23 10.55 21.26
C SER A 103 22.79 9.43 22.15
N ASP A 104 21.93 8.50 22.55
CA ASP A 104 22.29 7.33 23.38
C ASP A 104 23.00 6.22 22.58
N GLY A 105 22.94 6.31 21.24
CA GLY A 105 23.58 5.41 20.30
C GLY A 105 22.74 5.16 19.06
N ILE A 106 23.42 4.85 17.95
CA ILE A 106 22.73 4.54 16.68
C ILE A 106 21.88 3.29 16.81
N LEU A 107 22.32 2.29 17.58
CA LEU A 107 21.62 1.03 17.74
C LEU A 107 20.35 1.20 18.58
N GLU A 108 20.39 2.00 19.63
CA GLU A 108 19.25 2.33 20.49
C GLU A 108 18.19 3.11 19.70
N GLY A 109 18.59 4.14 18.96
CA GLY A 109 17.71 4.90 18.09
C GLY A 109 17.06 4.00 17.03
N PHE A 110 17.83 3.14 16.38
CA PHE A 110 17.30 2.20 15.39
C PHE A 110 16.32 1.19 16.00
N SER A 111 16.61 0.66 17.17
CA SER A 111 15.73 -0.27 17.90
C SER A 111 14.37 0.39 18.22
N LEU A 112 14.40 1.62 18.70
CA LEU A 112 13.20 2.39 19.04
C LEU A 112 12.31 2.62 17.80
N PHE A 113 12.92 3.07 16.70
CA PHE A 113 12.19 3.33 15.45
C PHE A 113 11.69 2.05 14.79
N SER A 114 12.45 0.95 14.83
CA SER A 114 11.99 -0.33 14.28
C SER A 114 10.78 -0.86 15.05
N GLY A 115 10.74 -0.71 16.37
CA GLY A 115 9.58 -1.03 17.18
C GLY A 115 8.34 -0.24 16.77
N ARG A 116 8.47 1.08 16.54
CA ARG A 116 7.37 1.94 16.08
C ARG A 116 6.90 1.60 14.66
N LEU A 117 7.82 1.24 13.77
CA LEU A 117 7.46 0.72 12.44
C LEU A 117 6.68 -0.59 12.50
N LEU A 118 7.02 -1.49 13.41
CA LEU A 118 6.24 -2.72 13.62
C LEU A 118 4.82 -2.43 14.08
N LEU A 119 4.62 -1.45 14.98
CA LEU A 119 3.27 -1.00 15.37
C LEU A 119 2.50 -0.43 14.18
N ALA A 120 3.15 0.36 13.32
CA ALA A 120 2.56 0.89 12.09
C ALA A 120 2.18 -0.24 11.11
N VAL A 121 3.01 -1.28 10.98
CA VAL A 121 2.70 -2.47 10.17
C VAL A 121 1.49 -3.20 10.72
N GLY A 122 1.39 -3.35 12.04
CA GLY A 122 0.24 -3.97 12.71
C GLY A 122 -1.06 -3.21 12.40
N ALA A 123 -1.07 -1.89 12.61
CA ALA A 123 -2.20 -1.03 12.30
C ALA A 123 -2.55 -1.06 10.80
N TRP A 124 -1.53 -0.97 9.93
CA TRP A 124 -1.72 -1.08 8.48
C TRP A 124 -2.37 -2.42 8.09
N THR A 125 -1.92 -3.53 8.67
CA THR A 125 -2.45 -4.86 8.34
C THR A 125 -3.95 -4.96 8.63
N LEU A 126 -4.40 -4.40 9.77
CA LEU A 126 -5.83 -4.38 10.13
C LEU A 126 -6.66 -3.60 9.12
N VAL A 127 -6.13 -2.50 8.59
CA VAL A 127 -6.82 -1.66 7.61
C VAL A 127 -6.67 -2.23 6.18
N ALA A 128 -5.54 -2.85 5.86
CA ALA A 128 -5.21 -3.37 4.54
C ALA A 128 -6.21 -4.41 4.05
N ILE A 129 -6.65 -5.32 4.92
CA ILE A 129 -7.57 -6.40 4.55
C ILE A 129 -8.93 -5.85 4.09
N PRO A 130 -9.69 -5.08 4.91
CA PRO A 130 -10.98 -4.56 4.50
C PRO A 130 -10.88 -3.57 3.32
N VAL A 131 -9.84 -2.76 3.27
CA VAL A 131 -9.63 -1.81 2.17
C VAL A 131 -9.34 -2.54 0.86
N THR A 132 -8.51 -3.59 0.88
CA THR A 132 -8.24 -4.40 -0.32
C THR A 132 -9.52 -5.03 -0.86
N LEU A 133 -10.34 -5.62 0.01
CA LEU A 133 -11.60 -6.25 -0.39
C LEU A 133 -12.58 -5.21 -0.95
N GLY A 134 -12.73 -4.07 -0.30
CA GLY A 134 -13.58 -2.98 -0.77
C GLY A 134 -13.16 -2.44 -2.14
N LEU A 135 -11.87 -2.16 -2.32
CA LEU A 135 -11.31 -1.74 -3.60
C LEU A 135 -11.49 -2.79 -4.69
N TYR A 136 -11.23 -4.06 -4.35
CA TYR A 136 -11.43 -5.15 -5.30
C TYR A 136 -12.89 -5.23 -5.78
N ILE A 137 -13.86 -5.21 -4.88
CA ILE A 137 -15.28 -5.27 -5.23
C ILE A 137 -15.65 -4.09 -6.13
N LEU A 138 -15.26 -2.88 -5.76
CA LEU A 138 -15.52 -1.67 -6.53
C LEU A 138 -14.93 -1.76 -7.94
N LEU A 139 -13.64 -2.06 -8.04
CA LEU A 139 -12.92 -2.12 -9.32
C LEU A 139 -13.41 -3.29 -10.20
N PHE A 140 -13.72 -4.42 -9.60
CA PHE A 140 -14.25 -5.56 -10.34
C PHE A 140 -15.58 -5.23 -11.02
N HIS A 141 -16.51 -4.58 -10.32
CA HIS A 141 -17.78 -4.16 -10.90
C HIS A 141 -17.61 -3.12 -12.01
N LEU A 142 -16.70 -2.16 -11.80
CA LEU A 142 -16.36 -1.16 -12.84
C LEU A 142 -15.79 -1.81 -14.10
N PHE A 143 -14.83 -2.72 -13.96
CA PHE A 143 -14.19 -3.36 -15.12
C PHE A 143 -15.10 -4.37 -15.81
N LYS A 144 -15.95 -5.06 -15.07
CA LYS A 144 -16.98 -5.93 -15.65
C LYS A 144 -17.99 -5.14 -16.50
N GLY A 145 -18.43 -3.97 -16.01
CA GLY A 145 -19.31 -3.08 -16.78
C GLY A 145 -18.65 -2.59 -18.07
N LEU A 146 -17.37 -2.20 -18.00
CA LEU A 146 -16.61 -1.77 -19.18
C LEU A 146 -16.39 -2.90 -20.21
N LYS A 147 -16.35 -4.15 -19.77
CA LYS A 147 -16.23 -5.31 -20.67
C LYS A 147 -17.55 -5.67 -21.33
N ASN A 148 -18.68 -5.53 -20.64
CA ASN A 148 -20.02 -5.91 -21.19
C ASN A 148 -20.59 -4.86 -22.16
N ASN A 149 -20.12 -3.62 -22.11
CA ASN A 149 -20.54 -2.54 -23.02
C ASN A 149 -19.74 -2.54 -24.35
N ARG A 150 -19.38 -3.72 -24.82
CA ARG A 150 -18.75 -3.96 -26.14
C ARG A 150 -19.66 -4.86 -27.00
#